data_60ff404286d64b6dc8a5c31113c97b35
#
_entry.id   60ff404286d64b6dc8a5c31113c97b35
#
_cell.length_a   1.000
_cell.length_b   1.000
_cell.length_c   1.000
_cell.angle_alpha   90.00
_cell.angle_beta   90.00
_cell.angle_gamma   90.00
#
_symmetry.space_group_name_H-M   'P 1'
#
loop_
_entity.id
_entity.type
_entity.pdbx_description
1 polymer ?
#
loop_
_entity_poly.entity_id
_entity_poly.type
_entity_poly.pdbx_seq_one_letter_code
_entity_poly.pdbx_strand_id
1 'polypeptide(L)'
;MKIIKIILYLLMTANFACNDLAKKADTWKKERISANLVNNPITAQQVKQEGPLPELSFEKLSHNFGEIIQGESVSHQFVFTNTGHGDLIISNAKGSCGCTVPKWPRKPIAPGEEAEIKVTFNSNGREGEQKKTVTLVTNAIPNTIVLTISGRVIASKKQIN
;
A
#
# COMPACT_ATOMS: atom_id res chain seq x y z
N MET A 1 49.66 -29.29 -59.80
CA MET A 1 49.88 -27.98 -59.25
C MET A 1 48.58 -27.15 -59.14
N LYS A 2 47.55 -27.29 -60.00
CA LYS A 2 46.29 -26.50 -59.92
C LYS A 2 45.37 -26.93 -58.75
N ILE A 3 45.34 -28.19 -58.40
CA ILE A 3 44.45 -28.73 -57.35
C ILE A 3 44.89 -28.24 -55.92
N ILE A 4 46.21 -28.16 -55.70
CA ILE A 4 46.75 -27.71 -54.41
C ILE A 4 46.42 -26.22 -54.15
N LYS A 5 46.40 -25.39 -55.19
CA LYS A 5 46.02 -23.99 -55.07
C LYS A 5 44.53 -23.81 -54.74
N ILE A 6 43.65 -24.68 -55.25
CA ILE A 6 42.22 -24.63 -54.98
C ILE A 6 41.92 -25.05 -53.54
N ILE A 7 42.60 -26.09 -53.03
CA ILE A 7 42.46 -26.52 -51.64
C ILE A 7 42.97 -25.45 -50.64
N LEU A 8 44.07 -24.77 -50.99
CA LEU A 8 44.63 -23.71 -50.18
C LEU A 8 43.68 -22.51 -50.13
N TYR A 9 42.96 -22.21 -51.24
CA TYR A 9 42.00 -21.10 -51.30
C TYR A 9 40.71 -21.44 -50.51
N LEU A 10 40.26 -22.67 -50.52
CA LEU A 10 39.12 -23.13 -49.73
C LEU A 10 39.40 -23.16 -48.23
N LEU A 11 40.61 -23.43 -47.80
CA LEU A 11 41.02 -23.38 -46.39
C LEU A 11 41.17 -21.95 -45.89
N MET A 12 41.50 -21.01 -46.80
CA MET A 12 41.64 -19.58 -46.41
C MET A 12 40.29 -18.86 -46.24
N THR A 13 39.22 -19.31 -46.95
CA THR A 13 37.88 -18.75 -46.85
C THR A 13 37.12 -19.25 -45.62
N ALA A 14 37.46 -20.45 -45.08
CA ALA A 14 36.81 -20.99 -43.90
C ALA A 14 37.13 -20.25 -42.59
N ASN A 15 38.27 -19.54 -42.54
CA ASN A 15 38.66 -18.78 -41.35
C ASN A 15 38.00 -17.40 -41.24
N PHE A 16 37.35 -16.91 -42.30
CA PHE A 16 36.72 -15.58 -42.24
C PHE A 16 35.26 -15.66 -41.69
N ALA A 17 34.63 -16.81 -41.74
CA ALA A 17 33.23 -16.99 -41.29
C ALA A 17 33.08 -17.15 -39.75
N CYS A 18 34.17 -17.50 -39.03
CA CYS A 18 34.09 -17.71 -37.57
C CYS A 18 34.26 -16.41 -36.74
N ASN A 19 34.75 -15.31 -37.32
CA ASN A 19 35.00 -14.11 -36.55
C ASN A 19 33.75 -13.19 -36.38
N ASP A 20 32.73 -13.37 -37.24
CA ASP A 20 31.52 -12.53 -37.11
C ASP A 20 30.53 -13.08 -36.08
N LEU A 21 30.55 -14.38 -35.82
CA LEU A 21 29.69 -14.95 -34.77
C LEU A 21 30.21 -14.65 -33.37
N ALA A 22 31.51 -14.51 -33.18
CA ALA A 22 32.09 -14.17 -31.89
C ALA A 22 31.82 -12.68 -31.51
N LYS A 23 31.81 -11.77 -32.49
CA LYS A 23 31.49 -10.35 -32.26
C LYS A 23 30.02 -10.12 -31.91
N LYS A 24 29.10 -10.99 -32.38
CA LYS A 24 27.67 -10.89 -32.11
C LYS A 24 27.32 -11.40 -30.71
N ALA A 25 28.14 -12.28 -30.15
CA ALA A 25 27.94 -12.79 -28.78
C ALA A 25 28.36 -11.77 -27.71
N ASP A 26 29.30 -10.86 -28.00
CA ASP A 26 29.75 -9.85 -27.06
C ASP A 26 28.79 -8.66 -26.93
N THR A 27 27.94 -8.40 -27.94
CA THR A 27 26.93 -7.33 -27.87
C THR A 27 25.78 -7.67 -26.94
N TRP A 28 25.45 -8.93 -26.73
CA TRP A 28 24.41 -9.37 -25.78
C TRP A 28 24.88 -9.30 -24.31
N LYS A 29 26.17 -9.21 -24.07
CA LYS A 29 26.76 -9.13 -22.73
C LYS A 29 26.81 -7.71 -22.17
N LYS A 30 26.56 -6.69 -23.01
CA LYS A 30 26.68 -5.28 -22.64
C LYS A 30 25.37 -4.61 -22.29
N GLU A 31 24.22 -5.29 -22.47
CA GLU A 31 22.92 -4.87 -21.97
C GLU A 31 22.51 -5.62 -20.71
N ARG A 32 23.43 -5.86 -19.81
CA ARG A 32 23.03 -6.06 -18.42
C ARG A 32 22.60 -4.69 -17.91
N ILE A 33 21.28 -4.50 -17.87
CA ILE A 33 20.67 -3.41 -17.14
C ILE A 33 21.41 -3.33 -15.81
N SER A 34 22.15 -2.25 -15.63
CA SER A 34 22.88 -2.00 -14.39
C SER A 34 21.87 -2.13 -13.24
N ALA A 35 22.15 -2.96 -12.25
CA ALA A 35 21.32 -3.10 -11.05
C ALA A 35 21.06 -1.76 -10.33
N ASN A 36 21.78 -0.71 -10.70
CA ASN A 36 21.56 0.66 -10.25
C ASN A 36 20.35 1.34 -10.91
N LEU A 37 19.73 0.75 -11.93
CA LEU A 37 18.49 1.28 -12.53
C LEU A 37 17.22 0.79 -11.84
N VAL A 38 17.30 -0.22 -10.98
CA VAL A 38 16.25 -0.55 -10.04
C VAL A 38 16.52 0.24 -8.76
N ASN A 39 16.42 1.54 -8.87
CA ASN A 39 16.27 2.38 -7.70
C ASN A 39 14.87 2.11 -7.17
N ASN A 40 14.72 1.08 -6.32
CA ASN A 40 13.53 0.94 -5.50
C ASN A 40 13.72 1.89 -4.30
N PRO A 41 13.19 3.11 -4.35
CA PRO A 41 13.43 4.10 -3.30
C PRO A 41 12.78 3.70 -1.98
N ILE A 42 12.07 2.57 -1.93
CA ILE A 42 11.24 2.17 -0.78
C ILE A 42 12.01 1.22 0.16
N THR A 43 13.07 0.52 -0.30
CA THR A 43 13.70 -0.51 0.54
C THR A 43 15.17 -0.26 0.90
N ALA A 44 15.85 0.71 0.31
CA ALA A 44 17.29 0.89 0.49
C ALA A 44 17.71 2.22 1.15
N GLN A 45 16.80 3.13 1.37
CA GLN A 45 17.05 4.32 2.16
C GLN A 45 16.01 4.36 3.27
N GLN A 46 16.45 4.24 4.52
CA GLN A 46 15.80 4.99 5.58
C GLN A 46 15.80 6.43 5.07
N VAL A 47 14.66 6.85 4.48
CA VAL A 47 14.42 8.25 4.23
C VAL A 47 14.45 8.87 5.62
N LYS A 48 15.61 9.42 5.99
CA LYS A 48 15.65 10.41 7.07
C LYS A 48 14.69 11.47 6.60
N GLN A 49 13.49 11.46 7.12
CA GLN A 49 12.56 12.56 6.94
C GLN A 49 13.22 13.76 7.61
N GLU A 50 14.00 14.50 6.82
CA GLU A 50 14.60 15.75 7.27
C GLU A 50 13.49 16.80 7.20
N GLY A 51 12.89 17.07 8.33
CA GLY A 51 11.81 18.05 8.45
C GLY A 51 10.95 17.81 9.69
N PRO A 52 10.07 18.75 10.01
CA PRO A 52 9.14 18.59 11.12
C PRO A 52 8.19 17.42 10.83
N LEU A 53 8.17 16.45 11.73
CA LEU A 53 7.33 15.26 11.59
C LEU A 53 5.93 15.52 12.15
N PRO A 54 4.88 15.03 11.47
CA PRO A 54 3.55 14.99 12.03
C PRO A 54 3.43 13.88 13.08
N GLU A 55 2.52 14.05 14.02
CA GLU A 55 2.17 13.08 15.04
C GLU A 55 0.66 13.08 15.26
N LEU A 56 0.05 11.88 15.40
CA LEU A 56 -1.38 11.78 15.66
C LEU A 56 -1.64 11.38 17.10
N SER A 57 -2.44 12.20 17.78
CA SER A 57 -3.01 11.87 19.08
C SER A 57 -4.51 11.69 18.94
N PHE A 58 -5.01 10.48 19.19
CA PHE A 58 -6.43 10.17 19.24
C PHE A 58 -6.94 10.23 20.68
N GLU A 59 -8.12 10.76 20.91
CA GLU A 59 -8.79 10.65 22.21
C GLU A 59 -9.08 9.18 22.54
N LYS A 60 -9.58 8.42 21.57
CA LYS A 60 -9.88 6.98 21.69
C LYS A 60 -9.62 6.28 20.37
N LEU A 61 -9.00 5.11 20.42
CA LEU A 61 -8.76 4.24 19.26
C LEU A 61 -9.85 3.16 19.10
N SER A 62 -10.78 3.09 20.05
CA SER A 62 -11.86 2.09 20.02
C SER A 62 -13.18 2.70 20.44
N HIS A 63 -14.25 2.19 19.83
CA HIS A 63 -15.63 2.54 20.17
C HIS A 63 -16.51 1.29 20.23
N ASN A 64 -17.34 1.22 21.27
CA ASN A 64 -18.37 0.19 21.40
C ASN A 64 -19.72 0.81 21.09
N PHE A 65 -20.38 0.34 20.04
CA PHE A 65 -21.70 0.83 19.64
C PHE A 65 -22.85 0.17 20.39
N GLY A 66 -22.57 -0.74 21.33
CA GLY A 66 -23.59 -1.43 22.11
C GLY A 66 -24.34 -2.51 21.31
N GLU A 67 -25.64 -2.60 21.51
CA GLU A 67 -26.53 -3.52 20.77
C GLU A 67 -27.32 -2.76 19.70
N ILE A 68 -27.38 -3.34 18.49
CA ILE A 68 -28.14 -2.82 17.36
C ILE A 68 -28.91 -3.96 16.69
N ILE A 69 -30.01 -3.62 16.00
CA ILE A 69 -30.79 -4.59 15.24
C ILE A 69 -30.14 -4.83 13.88
N GLN A 70 -30.16 -6.08 13.41
CA GLN A 70 -29.68 -6.43 12.08
C GLN A 70 -30.34 -5.56 11.00
N GLY A 71 -29.54 -4.99 10.12
CA GLY A 71 -29.95 -4.04 9.07
C GLY A 71 -29.71 -2.59 9.44
N GLU A 72 -29.50 -2.25 10.73
CA GLU A 72 -29.16 -0.89 11.14
C GLU A 72 -27.71 -0.54 10.77
N SER A 73 -27.47 0.76 10.59
CA SER A 73 -26.15 1.32 10.39
C SER A 73 -25.81 2.27 11.52
N VAL A 74 -24.62 2.11 12.08
CA VAL A 74 -24.09 2.99 13.13
C VAL A 74 -22.86 3.72 12.61
N SER A 75 -22.66 4.95 13.09
CA SER A 75 -21.48 5.75 12.74
C SER A 75 -20.85 6.30 14.02
N HIS A 76 -19.54 6.33 14.04
CA HIS A 76 -18.75 6.96 15.09
C HIS A 76 -17.67 7.85 14.48
N GLN A 77 -17.39 8.98 15.15
CA GLN A 77 -16.34 9.92 14.79
C GLN A 77 -15.17 9.74 15.77
N PHE A 78 -14.03 9.31 15.23
CA PHE A 78 -12.77 9.25 15.98
C PHE A 78 -12.07 10.60 15.81
N VAL A 79 -12.07 11.37 16.88
CA VAL A 79 -11.42 12.69 16.91
C VAL A 79 -9.92 12.50 17.20
N PHE A 80 -9.10 13.25 16.50
CA PHE A 80 -7.65 13.26 16.68
C PHE A 80 -7.09 14.65 16.44
N THR A 81 -5.93 14.92 17.01
CA THR A 81 -5.16 16.16 16.82
C THR A 81 -3.81 15.84 16.20
N ASN A 82 -3.35 16.65 15.26
CA ASN A 82 -1.96 16.62 14.83
C ASN A 82 -1.09 17.30 15.90
N THR A 83 -0.49 16.53 16.79
CA THR A 83 0.39 17.00 17.86
C THR A 83 1.84 17.20 17.42
N GLY A 84 2.14 16.85 16.15
CA GLY A 84 3.48 17.02 15.57
C GLY A 84 3.76 18.45 15.12
N HIS A 85 4.87 18.62 14.42
CA HIS A 85 5.36 19.92 13.93
C HIS A 85 5.28 20.05 12.40
N GLY A 86 4.87 18.99 11.70
CA GLY A 86 4.68 18.96 10.25
C GLY A 86 3.22 18.66 9.87
N ASP A 87 2.87 18.96 8.62
CA ASP A 87 1.54 18.68 8.09
C ASP A 87 1.28 17.16 8.03
N LEU A 88 0.15 16.76 8.63
CA LEU A 88 -0.29 15.37 8.63
C LEU A 88 -1.12 15.07 7.39
N ILE A 89 -0.76 14.02 6.69
CA ILE A 89 -1.48 13.52 5.52
C ILE A 89 -1.95 12.09 5.77
N ILE A 90 -3.25 11.85 5.66
CA ILE A 90 -3.83 10.52 5.67
C ILE A 90 -3.98 10.07 4.22
N SER A 91 -3.08 9.20 3.77
CA SER A 91 -3.04 8.71 2.40
C SER A 91 -4.12 7.67 2.11
N ASN A 92 -4.47 6.85 3.12
CA ASN A 92 -5.47 5.80 2.98
C ASN A 92 -6.17 5.48 4.30
N ALA A 93 -7.43 5.02 4.21
CA ALA A 93 -8.16 4.42 5.31
C ALA A 93 -8.99 3.24 4.78
N LYS A 94 -8.77 2.05 5.33
CA LYS A 94 -9.41 0.82 4.85
C LYS A 94 -10.06 0.05 5.99
N GLY A 95 -11.35 -0.25 5.84
CA GLY A 95 -12.08 -1.16 6.73
C GLY A 95 -11.65 -2.62 6.53
N SER A 96 -11.72 -3.41 7.60
CA SER A 96 -11.45 -4.86 7.58
C SER A 96 -12.48 -5.67 6.76
N CYS A 97 -13.63 -5.06 6.44
CA CYS A 97 -14.67 -5.64 5.57
C CYS A 97 -15.36 -4.54 4.77
N GLY A 98 -16.08 -4.91 3.71
CA GLY A 98 -16.93 -3.97 2.96
C GLY A 98 -18.13 -3.41 3.76
N CYS A 99 -18.38 -3.96 4.95
CA CYS A 99 -19.42 -3.49 5.88
C CYS A 99 -18.98 -2.30 6.74
N THR A 100 -17.72 -1.88 6.65
CA THR A 100 -17.13 -0.77 7.41
C THR A 100 -16.51 0.23 6.46
N VAL A 101 -17.09 1.41 6.39
CA VAL A 101 -16.72 2.46 5.45
C VAL A 101 -16.14 3.66 6.21
N PRO A 102 -14.83 3.92 6.12
CA PRO A 102 -14.22 5.11 6.68
C PRO A 102 -14.36 6.32 5.75
N LYS A 103 -14.56 7.50 6.34
CA LYS A 103 -14.40 8.81 5.68
C LYS A 103 -13.41 9.62 6.49
N TRP A 104 -12.46 10.29 5.82
CA TRP A 104 -11.37 11.04 6.45
C TRP A 104 -11.03 12.30 5.66
N PRO A 105 -10.38 13.30 6.28
CA PRO A 105 -9.89 14.49 5.61
C PRO A 105 -8.93 14.14 4.48
N ARG A 106 -9.08 14.81 3.33
CA ARG A 106 -8.22 14.63 2.16
C ARG A 106 -7.17 15.73 2.03
N LYS A 107 -7.33 16.80 2.79
CA LYS A 107 -6.39 17.92 2.87
C LYS A 107 -5.35 17.64 3.96
N PRO A 108 -4.14 18.16 3.84
CA PRO A 108 -3.18 18.17 4.94
C PRO A 108 -3.80 18.83 6.18
N ILE A 109 -3.48 18.30 7.35
CA ILE A 109 -3.93 18.76 8.67
C ILE A 109 -2.73 19.41 9.34
N ALA A 110 -2.84 20.71 9.60
CA ALA A 110 -1.74 21.51 10.15
C ALA A 110 -1.39 21.10 11.59
N PRO A 111 -0.16 21.41 12.07
CA PRO A 111 0.20 21.25 13.47
C PRO A 111 -0.80 21.93 14.41
N GLY A 112 -1.27 21.19 15.42
CA GLY A 112 -2.29 21.65 16.39
C GLY A 112 -3.73 21.60 15.89
N GLU A 113 -3.96 21.26 14.62
CA GLU A 113 -5.32 21.15 14.07
C GLU A 113 -5.99 19.84 14.50
N GLU A 114 -7.28 19.94 14.85
CA GLU A 114 -8.13 18.80 15.16
C GLU A 114 -8.92 18.38 13.93
N ALA A 115 -9.08 17.07 13.77
CA ALA A 115 -9.85 16.48 12.68
C ALA A 115 -10.52 15.17 13.11
N GLU A 116 -11.35 14.59 12.25
CA GLU A 116 -12.10 13.37 12.56
C GLU A 116 -12.04 12.32 11.47
N ILE A 117 -12.07 11.07 11.90
CA ILE A 117 -12.33 9.91 11.02
C ILE A 117 -13.72 9.40 11.33
N LYS A 118 -14.66 9.56 10.39
CA LYS A 118 -15.99 8.99 10.51
C LYS A 118 -16.00 7.56 10.01
N VAL A 119 -16.34 6.62 10.88
CA VAL A 119 -16.45 5.20 10.55
C VAL A 119 -17.92 4.79 10.61
N THR A 120 -18.45 4.25 9.52
CA THR A 120 -19.81 3.73 9.44
C THR A 120 -19.78 2.22 9.31
N PHE A 121 -20.50 1.52 10.17
CA PHE A 121 -20.72 0.07 10.14
C PHE A 121 -22.16 -0.23 9.74
N ASN A 122 -22.34 -1.08 8.72
CA ASN A 122 -23.64 -1.58 8.28
C ASN A 122 -23.78 -3.02 8.78
N SER A 123 -24.81 -3.27 9.59
CA SER A 123 -25.07 -4.59 10.19
C SER A 123 -25.89 -5.52 9.30
N ASN A 124 -26.21 -5.12 8.07
CA ASN A 124 -26.98 -5.96 7.16
C ASN A 124 -26.28 -7.31 6.91
N GLY A 125 -27.02 -8.41 7.12
CA GLY A 125 -26.48 -9.77 7.03
C GLY A 125 -25.43 -10.11 8.10
N ARG A 126 -25.43 -9.41 9.25
CA ARG A 126 -24.54 -9.64 10.40
C ARG A 126 -25.37 -9.99 11.63
N GLU A 127 -24.83 -10.84 12.51
CA GLU A 127 -25.45 -11.26 13.74
C GLU A 127 -24.38 -11.59 14.79
N GLY A 128 -24.71 -11.46 16.06
CA GLY A 128 -23.82 -11.74 17.19
C GLY A 128 -22.77 -10.65 17.40
N GLU A 129 -21.70 -11.01 18.12
CA GLU A 129 -20.61 -10.09 18.44
C GLU A 129 -19.87 -9.65 17.18
N GLN A 130 -19.69 -8.37 17.05
CA GLN A 130 -18.98 -7.75 15.93
C GLN A 130 -17.75 -6.99 16.46
N LYS A 131 -16.61 -7.21 15.79
CA LYS A 131 -15.41 -6.40 15.97
C LYS A 131 -14.83 -6.11 14.61
N LYS A 132 -14.75 -4.85 14.24
CA LYS A 132 -14.26 -4.39 12.94
C LYS A 132 -13.15 -3.38 13.16
N THR A 133 -12.16 -3.40 12.28
CA THR A 133 -11.03 -2.47 12.32
C THR A 133 -11.00 -1.59 11.08
N VAL A 134 -10.45 -0.41 11.25
CA VAL A 134 -10.08 0.51 10.17
C VAL A 134 -8.60 0.79 10.31
N THR A 135 -7.85 0.49 9.26
CA THR A 135 -6.42 0.77 9.18
C THR A 135 -6.23 2.10 8.44
N LEU A 136 -5.58 3.04 9.09
CA LEU A 136 -5.16 4.32 8.53
C LEU A 136 -3.70 4.21 8.09
N VAL A 137 -3.35 4.84 6.97
CA VAL A 137 -1.97 4.99 6.51
C VAL A 137 -1.68 6.49 6.39
N THR A 138 -0.63 6.93 7.05
CA THR A 138 -0.27 8.35 7.18
C THR A 138 1.22 8.59 6.89
N ASN A 139 1.63 9.84 6.88
CA ASN A 139 3.05 10.24 6.83
C ASN A 139 3.68 10.41 8.22
N ALA A 140 2.98 10.07 9.32
CA ALA A 140 3.52 10.10 10.68
C ALA A 140 4.34 8.84 11.02
N ILE A 141 4.94 8.81 12.20
CA ILE A 141 5.64 7.64 12.75
C ILE A 141 4.99 7.26 14.08
N PRO A 142 4.40 6.04 14.20
CA PRO A 142 4.24 5.02 13.17
C PRO A 142 3.28 5.45 12.04
N ASN A 143 3.56 4.99 10.82
CA ASN A 143 2.76 5.37 9.65
C ASN A 143 1.40 4.67 9.54
N THR A 144 1.14 3.71 10.41
CA THR A 144 -0.07 2.90 10.41
C THR A 144 -0.74 2.93 11.77
N ILE A 145 -2.04 3.27 11.78
CA ILE A 145 -2.87 3.32 12.98
C ILE A 145 -4.12 2.48 12.75
N VAL A 146 -4.56 1.75 13.78
CA VAL A 146 -5.73 0.88 13.73
C VAL A 146 -6.79 1.39 14.68
N LEU A 147 -7.94 1.77 14.12
CA LEU A 147 -9.16 2.09 14.88
C LEU A 147 -10.04 0.84 14.97
N THR A 148 -10.76 0.68 16.07
CA THR A 148 -11.64 -0.46 16.30
C THR A 148 -13.05 -0.01 16.65
N ILE A 149 -14.07 -0.63 16.01
CA ILE A 149 -15.46 -0.55 16.45
C ILE A 149 -15.95 -1.93 16.84
N SER A 150 -16.75 -2.02 17.89
CA SER A 150 -17.28 -3.29 18.38
C SER A 150 -18.70 -3.12 18.94
N GLY A 151 -19.41 -4.22 19.08
CA GLY A 151 -20.76 -4.28 19.63
C GLY A 151 -21.47 -5.56 19.20
N ARG A 152 -22.73 -5.67 19.53
CA ARG A 152 -23.55 -6.85 19.25
C ARG A 152 -24.67 -6.51 18.26
N VAL A 153 -24.87 -7.37 17.29
CA VAL A 153 -26.00 -7.30 16.35
C VAL A 153 -27.03 -8.37 16.76
N ILE A 154 -28.22 -7.96 17.11
CA ILE A 154 -29.33 -8.85 17.41
C ILE A 154 -30.17 -9.07 16.15
N ALA A 155 -30.66 -10.32 15.99
CA ALA A 155 -31.48 -10.67 14.84
C ALA A 155 -32.73 -9.80 14.79
N SER A 156 -33.10 -9.31 13.59
CA SER A 156 -34.40 -8.69 13.37
C SER A 156 -35.49 -9.77 13.55
N LYS A 157 -36.44 -9.55 14.44
CA LYS A 157 -37.60 -10.43 14.54
C LYS A 157 -38.34 -10.37 13.21
N LYS A 158 -38.27 -11.44 12.42
CA LYS A 158 -39.09 -11.59 11.21
C LYS A 158 -40.57 -11.54 11.65
N GLN A 159 -41.26 -10.47 11.31
CA GLN A 159 -42.73 -10.47 11.47
C GLN A 159 -43.26 -11.56 10.55
N ILE A 160 -43.77 -12.63 11.17
CA ILE A 160 -44.56 -13.67 10.48
C ILE A 160 -45.93 -13.08 10.32
N ASN A 161 -46.23 -12.59 9.11
CA ASN A 161 -47.59 -12.30 8.66
C ASN A 161 -48.24 -13.59 8.17
#